data_78a7aa4752977cf51cb5927ecc0d4346
#
_entry.id   78a7aa4752977cf51cb5927ecc0d4346
#
_cell.length_a   1.000
_cell.length_b   1.000
_cell.length_c   1.000
_cell.angle_alpha   90.00
_cell.angle_beta   90.00
_cell.angle_gamma   90.00
#
_symmetry.space_group_name_H-M   'P 1'
#
loop_
_entity.id
_entity.type
_entity.pdbx_description
1 polymer ?
#
loop_
_entity_poly.entity_id
_entity_poly.type
_entity_poly.pdbx_seq_one_letter_code
_entity_poly.pdbx_strand_id
1 'polypeptide(L)'
;MFGRQYFKKIGIVFSFCLFISPICVAQRPVEYTRNLGAMPISCSIYKEQTSIHGICVGDSMKKLLAAFGKPYHTSQSDHRIDLSYKGASIQLTAWDLDDNYIVTSITVDGRGDFSTADGVRVGMSETVLSEIYGTADGVSTERHKAPKLSEKDNEEYRKRFDKTIYAYNVNESVTMWFTVKNGMITSIKVRASE
;
A
#
# COMPACT_ATOMS: atom_id res chain seq x y z
N MET A 1 45.55 -35.90 -61.45
CA MET A 1 45.78 -35.59 -60.02
C MET A 1 44.53 -34.90 -59.48
N PHE A 2 43.77 -35.61 -58.67
CA PHE A 2 42.42 -35.19 -58.21
C PHE A 2 42.55 -34.43 -56.92
N GLY A 3 42.12 -33.16 -56.89
CA GLY A 3 42.00 -32.37 -55.67
C GLY A 3 40.58 -32.39 -55.22
N ARG A 4 40.27 -33.05 -54.09
CA ARG A 4 39.01 -33.07 -53.45
C ARG A 4 38.81 -31.76 -52.67
N GLN A 5 37.79 -30.94 -53.02
CA GLN A 5 37.35 -29.82 -52.25
C GLN A 5 36.36 -30.33 -51.16
N TYR A 6 36.69 -30.11 -49.88
CA TYR A 6 35.81 -30.32 -48.71
C TYR A 6 34.93 -29.12 -48.52
N PHE A 7 33.66 -29.26 -48.81
CA PHE A 7 32.62 -28.32 -48.37
C PHE A 7 32.38 -28.48 -46.88
N LYS A 8 32.83 -27.50 -46.05
CA LYS A 8 32.43 -27.39 -44.67
C LYS A 8 30.97 -26.84 -44.60
N LYS A 9 30.04 -27.70 -44.21
CA LYS A 9 28.68 -27.26 -43.83
C LYS A 9 28.77 -26.50 -42.52
N ILE A 10 28.56 -25.18 -42.56
CA ILE A 10 28.38 -24.35 -41.40
C ILE A 10 26.92 -24.51 -40.98
N GLY A 11 26.70 -25.30 -39.94
CA GLY A 11 25.37 -25.40 -39.28
C GLY A 11 25.13 -24.15 -38.43
N ILE A 12 24.24 -23.29 -38.90
CA ILE A 12 23.73 -22.17 -38.10
C ILE A 12 22.74 -22.74 -37.09
N VAL A 13 23.20 -22.87 -35.86
CA VAL A 13 22.28 -23.19 -34.72
C VAL A 13 21.58 -21.92 -34.37
N PHE A 14 20.32 -21.80 -34.79
CA PHE A 14 19.39 -20.77 -34.23
C PHE A 14 19.08 -21.14 -32.79
N SER A 15 19.78 -20.51 -31.85
CA SER A 15 19.43 -20.53 -30.45
C SER A 15 18.16 -19.68 -30.25
N PHE A 16 17.02 -20.34 -30.19
CA PHE A 16 15.77 -19.71 -29.83
C PHE A 16 15.82 -19.41 -28.30
N CYS A 17 16.32 -18.24 -27.94
CA CYS A 17 16.16 -17.73 -26.61
C CYS A 17 14.66 -17.44 -26.41
N LEU A 18 13.95 -18.41 -25.86
CA LEU A 18 12.64 -18.19 -25.27
C LEU A 18 12.83 -17.20 -24.11
N PHE A 19 12.54 -15.93 -24.36
CA PHE A 19 12.29 -14.96 -23.33
C PHE A 19 11.02 -15.41 -22.59
N ILE A 20 11.21 -16.27 -21.57
CA ILE A 20 10.20 -16.50 -20.56
C ILE A 20 10.14 -15.19 -19.77
N SER A 21 9.27 -14.27 -20.19
CA SER A 21 8.87 -13.16 -19.33
C SER A 21 8.44 -13.78 -18.00
N PRO A 22 8.98 -13.34 -16.86
CA PRO A 22 8.44 -13.77 -15.59
C PRO A 22 6.98 -13.34 -15.59
N ILE A 23 6.09 -14.30 -15.79
CA ILE A 23 4.67 -14.11 -15.49
C ILE A 23 4.71 -13.71 -14.02
N CYS A 24 4.41 -12.45 -13.75
CA CYS A 24 4.15 -11.97 -12.41
C CYS A 24 2.90 -12.74 -11.97
N VAL A 25 3.11 -13.93 -11.42
CA VAL A 25 2.06 -14.68 -10.75
C VAL A 25 1.69 -13.77 -9.59
N ALA A 26 0.56 -13.07 -9.75
CA ALA A 26 -0.06 -12.40 -8.63
C ALA A 26 -0.13 -13.47 -7.52
N GLN A 27 0.67 -13.26 -6.48
CA GLN A 27 0.62 -14.16 -5.32
C GLN A 27 -0.84 -14.14 -4.90
N ARG A 28 -1.50 -15.30 -5.00
CA ARG A 28 -2.85 -15.44 -4.46
C ARG A 28 -2.77 -14.94 -3.04
N PRO A 29 -3.74 -14.11 -2.60
CA PRO A 29 -3.79 -13.68 -1.22
C PRO A 29 -3.65 -14.93 -0.36
N VAL A 30 -2.75 -14.89 0.60
CA VAL A 30 -2.55 -15.99 1.54
C VAL A 30 -3.92 -16.25 2.15
N GLU A 31 -4.46 -17.47 1.99
CA GLU A 31 -5.71 -17.85 2.65
C GLU A 31 -5.48 -17.84 4.15
N TYR A 32 -5.79 -16.73 4.77
CA TYR A 32 -5.82 -16.63 6.22
C TYR A 32 -7.03 -17.39 6.73
N THR A 33 -6.81 -18.56 7.30
CA THR A 33 -7.86 -19.32 7.97
C THR A 33 -8.34 -18.55 9.18
N ARG A 34 -9.56 -17.96 9.07
CA ARG A 34 -10.24 -17.38 10.22
C ARG A 34 -10.43 -18.46 11.26
N ASN A 35 -9.83 -18.31 12.44
CA ASN A 35 -10.21 -19.08 13.62
C ASN A 35 -11.59 -18.57 14.08
N LEU A 36 -12.65 -19.20 13.60
CA LEU A 36 -14.05 -18.86 13.86
C LEU A 36 -14.53 -19.11 15.29
N GLY A 37 -13.62 -19.32 16.25
CA GLY A 37 -13.97 -19.69 17.64
C GLY A 37 -14.14 -18.54 18.61
N ALA A 38 -13.85 -17.30 18.23
CA ALA A 38 -14.03 -16.14 19.10
C ALA A 38 -15.02 -15.17 18.44
N MET A 39 -15.95 -14.65 19.23
CA MET A 39 -16.98 -13.63 18.92
C MET A 39 -16.78 -12.85 17.63
N PRO A 40 -17.85 -12.47 16.90
CA PRO A 40 -17.77 -11.70 15.68
C PRO A 40 -17.36 -10.25 16.00
N ILE A 41 -16.08 -10.04 16.23
CA ILE A 41 -15.49 -8.75 15.99
C ILE A 41 -15.52 -8.63 14.48
N SER A 42 -16.16 -7.62 13.95
CA SER A 42 -16.21 -7.36 12.51
C SER A 42 -14.82 -6.91 12.03
N CYS A 43 -13.91 -7.87 11.88
CA CYS A 43 -12.62 -7.62 11.28
C CYS A 43 -12.76 -7.93 9.80
N SER A 44 -12.60 -6.94 8.93
CA SER A 44 -12.63 -7.16 7.49
C SER A 44 -11.29 -7.69 6.98
N ILE A 45 -10.18 -7.37 7.66
CA ILE A 45 -8.82 -7.73 7.24
C ILE A 45 -7.96 -8.22 8.42
N TYR A 46 -6.85 -8.90 8.10
CA TYR A 46 -5.88 -9.37 9.08
C TYR A 46 -4.81 -8.32 9.37
N LYS A 47 -4.19 -8.39 10.55
CA LYS A 47 -3.12 -7.46 10.96
C LYS A 47 -1.96 -7.42 9.94
N GLU A 48 -1.58 -8.56 9.42
CA GLU A 48 -0.48 -8.71 8.45
C GLU A 48 -0.75 -7.95 7.16
N GLN A 49 -2.02 -7.86 6.74
CA GLN A 49 -2.44 -7.13 5.54
C GLN A 49 -2.26 -5.62 5.70
N THR A 50 -2.22 -5.10 6.92
CA THR A 50 -2.02 -3.68 7.19
C THR A 50 -0.56 -3.24 7.14
N SER A 51 0.38 -4.17 6.94
CA SER A 51 1.77 -3.76 6.86
C SER A 51 2.02 -2.90 5.61
N ILE A 52 2.77 -1.83 5.79
CA ILE A 52 3.27 -0.99 4.70
C ILE A 52 4.77 -1.22 4.60
N HIS A 53 5.21 -1.72 3.46
CA HIS A 53 6.64 -2.04 3.23
C HIS A 53 7.24 -2.92 4.35
N GLY A 54 6.44 -3.87 4.85
CA GLY A 54 6.82 -4.79 5.91
C GLY A 54 6.76 -4.24 7.34
N ILE A 55 6.26 -3.01 7.52
CA ILE A 55 6.11 -2.36 8.83
C ILE A 55 4.63 -2.29 9.22
N CYS A 56 4.34 -2.75 10.43
CA CYS A 56 3.02 -2.66 11.05
C CYS A 56 2.99 -1.59 12.14
N VAL A 57 1.79 -1.14 12.47
CA VAL A 57 1.55 -0.41 13.72
C VAL A 57 1.94 -1.30 14.91
N GLY A 58 2.67 -0.72 15.87
CA GLY A 58 3.27 -1.42 17.01
C GLY A 58 4.72 -1.86 16.80
N ASP A 59 5.24 -1.78 15.57
CA ASP A 59 6.65 -2.09 15.31
C ASP A 59 7.58 -1.02 15.93
N SER A 60 8.79 -1.45 16.31
CA SER A 60 9.78 -0.56 16.89
C SER A 60 10.41 0.38 15.86
N MET A 61 10.88 1.54 16.30
CA MET A 61 11.64 2.48 15.47
C MET A 61 12.85 1.82 14.80
N LYS A 62 13.53 0.89 15.47
CA LYS A 62 14.68 0.16 14.92
C LYS A 62 14.28 -0.67 13.69
N LYS A 63 13.15 -1.41 13.76
CA LYS A 63 12.63 -2.20 12.65
C LYS A 63 12.23 -1.28 11.49
N LEU A 64 11.57 -0.16 11.80
CA LEU A 64 11.18 0.84 10.82
C LEU A 64 12.38 1.39 10.05
N LEU A 65 13.42 1.86 10.75
CA LEU A 65 14.62 2.42 10.12
C LEU A 65 15.37 1.37 9.27
N ALA A 66 15.32 0.09 9.67
CA ALA A 66 15.91 -0.99 8.86
C ALA A 66 15.15 -1.19 7.53
N ALA A 67 13.82 -1.03 7.51
CA ALA A 67 13.00 -1.20 6.30
C ALA A 67 12.97 0.05 5.42
N PHE A 68 12.74 1.22 6.00
CA PHE A 68 12.55 2.48 5.28
C PHE A 68 13.85 3.28 5.07
N GLY A 69 14.92 2.92 5.79
CA GLY A 69 16.16 3.68 5.78
C GLY A 69 16.05 5.01 6.54
N LYS A 70 16.97 5.94 6.22
CA LYS A 70 17.02 7.25 6.87
C LYS A 70 15.93 8.19 6.33
N PRO A 71 15.09 8.81 7.19
CA PRO A 71 14.14 9.82 6.77
C PRO A 71 14.87 11.08 6.27
N TYR A 72 14.25 11.84 5.37
CA TYR A 72 14.80 13.13 4.94
C TYR A 72 14.47 14.25 5.93
N HIS A 73 13.40 14.09 6.72
CA HIS A 73 13.02 15.02 7.77
C HIS A 73 12.55 14.27 9.01
N THR A 74 12.91 14.76 10.19
CA THR A 74 12.47 14.26 11.49
C THR A 74 12.02 15.44 12.33
N SER A 75 10.81 15.36 12.88
CA SER A 75 10.31 16.29 13.89
C SER A 75 10.04 15.51 15.18
N GLN A 76 10.47 16.02 16.30
CA GLN A 76 10.30 15.38 17.60
C GLN A 76 9.64 16.36 18.59
N SER A 77 8.69 15.86 19.33
CA SER A 77 8.09 16.50 20.51
C SER A 77 8.14 15.50 21.67
N ASP A 78 7.72 15.91 22.87
CA ASP A 78 7.96 15.17 24.12
C ASP A 78 7.73 13.66 24.07
N HIS A 79 6.65 13.22 23.42
CA HIS A 79 6.30 11.78 23.35
C HIS A 79 6.03 11.30 21.93
N ARG A 80 6.41 12.11 20.92
CA ARG A 80 6.09 11.82 19.53
C ARG A 80 7.26 12.15 18.60
N ILE A 81 7.48 11.26 17.64
CA ILE A 81 8.40 11.47 16.52
C ILE A 81 7.63 11.34 15.22
N ASP A 82 7.77 12.34 14.35
CA ASP A 82 7.25 12.30 12.98
C ASP A 82 8.43 12.18 12.01
N LEU A 83 8.42 11.12 11.22
CA LEU A 83 9.42 10.84 10.20
C LEU A 83 8.83 11.04 8.81
N SER A 84 9.50 11.82 7.97
CA SER A 84 9.09 12.05 6.59
C SER A 84 10.00 11.33 5.61
N TYR A 85 9.38 10.61 4.68
CA TYR A 85 10.01 9.92 3.56
C TYR A 85 9.40 10.42 2.25
N LYS A 86 10.06 10.22 1.13
CA LYS A 86 9.51 10.58 -0.18
C LYS A 86 8.26 9.75 -0.47
N GLY A 87 7.08 10.36 -0.33
CA GLY A 87 5.79 9.71 -0.55
C GLY A 87 5.23 8.93 0.64
N ALA A 88 5.84 9.05 1.83
CA ALA A 88 5.30 8.50 3.06
C ALA A 88 5.65 9.36 4.27
N SER A 89 4.77 9.35 5.27
CA SER A 89 5.00 9.93 6.58
C SER A 89 4.63 8.92 7.67
N ILE A 90 5.46 8.85 8.72
CA ILE A 90 5.32 7.86 9.78
C ILE A 90 5.38 8.56 11.12
N GLN A 91 4.41 8.25 11.97
CA GLN A 91 4.33 8.75 13.33
C GLN A 91 4.67 7.63 14.30
N LEU A 92 5.53 7.96 15.27
CA LEU A 92 5.84 7.10 16.41
C LEU A 92 5.46 7.81 17.69
N THR A 93 5.07 7.03 18.68
CA THR A 93 4.77 7.53 20.02
C THR A 93 5.61 6.75 21.04
N ALA A 94 6.09 7.42 22.09
CA ALA A 94 6.76 6.74 23.18
C ALA A 94 5.78 5.81 23.89
N TRP A 95 6.17 4.56 24.07
CA TRP A 95 5.35 3.55 24.73
C TRP A 95 5.55 3.54 26.24
N ASP A 96 6.72 3.92 26.68
CA ASP A 96 7.12 3.91 28.10
C ASP A 96 8.04 5.09 28.45
N LEU A 97 8.45 5.15 29.72
CA LEU A 97 9.35 6.19 30.24
C LEU A 97 10.78 6.08 29.72
N ASP A 98 11.14 4.96 29.07
CA ASP A 98 12.48 4.69 28.54
C ASP A 98 12.62 5.08 27.05
N ASP A 99 11.73 5.95 26.54
CA ASP A 99 11.73 6.45 25.16
C ASP A 99 11.70 5.32 24.08
N ASN A 100 11.05 4.19 24.40
CA ASN A 100 10.81 3.15 23.41
C ASN A 100 9.70 3.57 22.44
N TYR A 101 10.09 4.11 21.31
CA TYR A 101 9.15 4.56 20.29
C TYR A 101 8.65 3.42 19.43
N ILE A 102 7.32 3.34 19.31
CA ILE A 102 6.63 2.42 18.42
C ILE A 102 5.85 3.17 17.34
N VAL A 103 5.68 2.53 16.20
CA VAL A 103 4.89 3.06 15.08
C VAL A 103 3.42 3.11 15.48
N THR A 104 2.80 4.28 15.43
CA THR A 104 1.37 4.46 15.71
C THR A 104 0.57 4.83 14.47
N SER A 105 1.22 5.41 13.45
CA SER A 105 0.58 5.71 12.16
C SER A 105 1.57 5.65 11.01
N ILE A 106 1.13 5.12 9.89
CA ILE A 106 1.84 5.13 8.61
C ILE A 106 0.90 5.73 7.58
N THR A 107 1.34 6.75 6.85
CA THR A 107 0.59 7.35 5.74
C THR A 107 1.46 7.33 4.50
N VAL A 108 0.92 6.80 3.40
CA VAL A 108 1.51 6.86 2.06
C VAL A 108 0.60 7.74 1.20
N ASP A 109 1.13 8.83 0.67
CA ASP A 109 0.39 9.83 -0.12
C ASP A 109 1.09 10.16 -1.45
N GLY A 110 2.23 9.57 -1.71
CA GLY A 110 3.00 9.73 -2.93
C GLY A 110 3.06 8.46 -3.78
N ARG A 111 3.19 8.64 -5.08
CA ARG A 111 3.54 7.54 -5.99
C ARG A 111 4.98 7.13 -5.72
N GLY A 112 5.17 5.96 -5.17
CA GLY A 112 6.47 5.41 -4.82
C GLY A 112 6.39 3.89 -4.68
N ASP A 113 7.45 3.31 -4.15
CA ASP A 113 7.57 1.86 -4.00
C ASP A 113 6.86 1.30 -2.76
N PHE A 114 6.18 2.17 -2.00
CA PHE A 114 5.45 1.76 -0.81
C PHE A 114 4.16 1.03 -1.18
N SER A 115 3.99 -0.18 -0.68
CA SER A 115 2.80 -1.00 -0.89
C SER A 115 2.35 -1.62 0.42
N THR A 116 1.06 -1.98 0.48
CA THR A 116 0.57 -2.90 1.51
C THR A 116 1.17 -4.30 1.32
N ALA A 117 0.99 -5.20 2.29
CA ALA A 117 1.40 -6.60 2.18
C ALA A 117 0.82 -7.28 0.92
N ASP A 118 -0.41 -6.91 0.55
CA ASP A 118 -1.10 -7.46 -0.62
C ASP A 118 -0.74 -6.74 -1.93
N GLY A 119 0.24 -5.84 -1.89
CA GLY A 119 0.76 -5.14 -3.07
C GLY A 119 -0.04 -3.92 -3.52
N VAL A 120 -1.05 -3.48 -2.76
CA VAL A 120 -1.82 -2.28 -3.10
C VAL A 120 -0.98 -1.02 -2.90
N ARG A 121 -1.03 -0.11 -3.90
CA ARG A 121 -0.21 1.12 -3.94
C ARG A 121 -1.04 2.34 -4.31
N VAL A 122 -0.55 3.49 -3.95
CA VAL A 122 -1.06 4.77 -4.46
C VAL A 122 -0.93 4.79 -5.99
N GLY A 123 -2.00 5.22 -6.65
CA GLY A 123 -2.12 5.23 -8.11
C GLY A 123 -2.78 3.99 -8.73
N MET A 124 -3.14 2.98 -7.94
CA MET A 124 -3.97 1.87 -8.41
C MET A 124 -5.46 2.26 -8.48
N SER A 125 -6.23 1.54 -9.31
CA SER A 125 -7.69 1.68 -9.37
C SER A 125 -8.33 1.27 -8.04
N GLU A 126 -9.42 1.91 -7.66
CA GLU A 126 -10.22 1.56 -6.48
C GLU A 126 -10.80 0.14 -6.54
N THR A 127 -10.98 -0.41 -7.75
CA THR A 127 -11.54 -1.77 -7.94
C THR A 127 -10.73 -2.83 -7.23
N VAL A 128 -9.41 -2.65 -7.10
CA VAL A 128 -8.53 -3.59 -6.40
C VAL A 128 -8.87 -3.73 -4.92
N LEU A 129 -9.52 -2.72 -4.32
CA LEU A 129 -9.88 -2.77 -2.89
C LEU A 129 -10.93 -3.85 -2.63
N SER A 130 -11.98 -3.89 -3.45
CA SER A 130 -13.02 -4.92 -3.33
C SER A 130 -12.52 -6.31 -3.71
N GLU A 131 -11.59 -6.40 -4.66
CA GLU A 131 -10.99 -7.66 -5.11
C GLU A 131 -10.08 -8.27 -4.03
N ILE A 132 -9.31 -7.45 -3.32
CA ILE A 132 -8.29 -7.89 -2.36
C ILE A 132 -8.85 -7.95 -0.94
N TYR A 133 -9.56 -6.91 -0.51
CA TYR A 133 -10.02 -6.75 0.87
C TYR A 133 -11.52 -7.03 1.06
N GLY A 134 -12.27 -7.21 -0.04
CA GLY A 134 -13.71 -7.41 0.02
C GLY A 134 -14.48 -6.13 0.33
N THR A 135 -15.60 -6.26 1.03
CA THR A 135 -16.44 -5.13 1.42
C THR A 135 -15.80 -4.35 2.55
N ALA A 136 -15.66 -3.03 2.37
CA ALA A 136 -15.16 -2.14 3.41
C ALA A 136 -16.13 -2.06 4.61
N ASP A 137 -15.59 -1.95 5.83
CA ASP A 137 -16.39 -1.76 7.05
C ASP A 137 -17.04 -0.38 7.09
N GLY A 138 -16.40 0.61 6.48
CA GLY A 138 -16.93 1.97 6.38
C GLY A 138 -16.57 2.61 5.05
N VAL A 139 -17.52 3.35 4.50
CA VAL A 139 -17.30 4.17 3.30
C VAL A 139 -17.84 5.56 3.58
N SER A 140 -17.00 6.56 3.44
CA SER A 140 -17.39 7.95 3.57
C SER A 140 -16.97 8.76 2.36
N THR A 141 -17.78 9.75 1.97
CA THR A 141 -17.46 10.67 0.88
C THR A 141 -17.35 12.08 1.43
N GLU A 142 -16.17 12.64 1.32
CA GLU A 142 -15.95 14.06 1.60
C GLU A 142 -16.24 14.87 0.32
N ARG A 143 -17.30 15.66 0.38
CA ARG A 143 -17.71 16.55 -0.71
C ARG A 143 -17.29 17.98 -0.41
N HIS A 144 -16.62 18.59 -1.35
CA HIS A 144 -16.33 20.00 -1.27
C HIS A 144 -17.54 20.81 -1.72
N LYS A 145 -17.89 21.88 -0.95
CA LYS A 145 -18.92 22.83 -1.40
C LYS A 145 -18.43 23.51 -2.67
N ALA A 146 -19.06 23.16 -3.79
CA ALA A 146 -18.80 23.85 -5.04
C ALA A 146 -19.24 25.32 -4.92
N PRO A 147 -18.47 26.29 -5.45
CA PRO A 147 -18.99 27.62 -5.71
C PRO A 147 -20.20 27.51 -6.66
N LYS A 148 -21.00 28.60 -6.79
CA LYS A 148 -22.13 28.61 -7.73
C LYS A 148 -21.57 28.47 -9.19
N LEU A 149 -21.54 27.24 -9.67
CA LEU A 149 -21.03 26.86 -10.98
C LEU A 149 -22.19 26.34 -11.85
N SER A 150 -22.00 26.29 -13.15
CA SER A 150 -22.89 25.59 -14.05
C SER A 150 -22.92 24.07 -13.71
N GLU A 151 -23.96 23.35 -14.17
CA GLU A 151 -24.09 21.91 -13.85
C GLU A 151 -22.90 21.09 -14.35
N LYS A 152 -22.39 21.42 -15.55
CA LYS A 152 -21.20 20.79 -16.13
C LYS A 152 -19.93 21.10 -15.34
N ASP A 153 -19.73 22.34 -14.94
CA ASP A 153 -18.56 22.76 -14.15
C ASP A 153 -18.61 22.19 -12.74
N ASN A 154 -19.81 21.98 -12.19
CA ASN A 154 -20.01 21.31 -10.92
C ASN A 154 -19.56 19.84 -10.95
N GLU A 155 -19.86 19.12 -12.04
CA GLU A 155 -19.44 17.73 -12.17
C GLU A 155 -17.92 17.62 -12.24
N GLU A 156 -17.27 18.49 -13.05
CA GLU A 156 -15.81 18.54 -13.14
C GLU A 156 -15.17 18.95 -11.80
N TYR A 157 -15.77 19.93 -11.11
CA TYR A 157 -15.34 20.34 -9.77
C TYR A 157 -15.40 19.17 -8.78
N ARG A 158 -16.51 18.41 -8.75
CA ARG A 158 -16.67 17.24 -7.87
C ARG A 158 -15.62 16.18 -8.19
N LYS A 159 -15.42 15.82 -9.44
CA LYS A 159 -14.36 14.88 -9.85
C LYS A 159 -12.99 15.31 -9.34
N ARG A 160 -12.72 16.61 -9.30
CA ARG A 160 -11.42 17.13 -8.87
C ARG A 160 -11.24 17.18 -7.36
N PHE A 161 -12.28 17.43 -6.60
CA PHE A 161 -12.19 17.74 -5.16
C PHE A 161 -12.84 16.69 -4.26
N ASP A 162 -13.90 16.03 -4.69
CA ASP A 162 -14.53 15.00 -3.89
C ASP A 162 -13.61 13.79 -3.74
N LYS A 163 -13.61 13.20 -2.57
CA LYS A 163 -12.86 11.98 -2.29
C LYS A 163 -13.72 10.98 -1.54
N THR A 164 -13.53 9.71 -1.85
CA THR A 164 -14.12 8.59 -1.13
C THR A 164 -13.06 7.96 -0.24
N ILE A 165 -13.41 7.66 0.99
CA ILE A 165 -12.54 7.02 1.97
C ILE A 165 -13.15 5.67 2.31
N TYR A 166 -12.40 4.59 2.04
CA TYR A 166 -12.71 3.22 2.41
C TYR A 166 -11.97 2.87 3.68
N ALA A 167 -12.67 2.37 4.70
CA ALA A 167 -12.10 1.94 5.97
C ALA A 167 -12.22 0.43 6.13
N TYR A 168 -11.13 -0.19 6.51
CA TYR A 168 -11.02 -1.62 6.82
C TYR A 168 -10.47 -1.80 8.23
N ASN A 169 -11.23 -2.44 9.10
CA ASN A 169 -10.84 -2.66 10.49
C ASN A 169 -10.13 -4.01 10.63
N VAL A 170 -9.00 -3.99 11.31
CA VAL A 170 -8.28 -5.20 11.70
C VAL A 170 -8.83 -5.74 13.00
N ASN A 171 -9.07 -4.82 13.93
CA ASN A 171 -9.67 -5.03 15.23
C ASN A 171 -10.15 -3.66 15.75
N GLU A 172 -10.56 -3.57 16.99
CA GLU A 172 -10.98 -2.30 17.60
C GLU A 172 -9.85 -1.25 17.69
N SER A 173 -8.60 -1.69 17.56
CA SER A 173 -7.44 -0.85 17.81
C SER A 173 -6.68 -0.42 16.55
N VAL A 174 -6.90 -1.04 15.39
CA VAL A 174 -6.16 -0.70 14.15
C VAL A 174 -7.11 -0.64 12.97
N THR A 175 -7.05 0.45 12.23
CA THR A 175 -7.81 0.64 11.00
C THR A 175 -6.88 1.04 9.85
N MET A 176 -7.19 0.54 8.66
CA MET A 176 -6.56 0.94 7.40
C MET A 176 -7.56 1.70 6.54
N TRP A 177 -7.15 2.87 6.06
CA TRP A 177 -7.96 3.72 5.19
C TRP A 177 -7.32 3.87 3.82
N PHE A 178 -8.14 3.81 2.78
CA PHE A 178 -7.77 4.16 1.42
C PHE A 178 -8.55 5.40 0.99
N THR A 179 -7.84 6.46 0.63
CA THR A 179 -8.46 7.65 0.04
C THR A 179 -8.42 7.52 -1.46
N VAL A 180 -9.58 7.64 -2.09
CA VAL A 180 -9.76 7.52 -3.53
C VAL A 180 -10.24 8.84 -4.11
N LYS A 181 -9.66 9.25 -5.25
CA LYS A 181 -10.13 10.37 -6.08
C LYS A 181 -10.13 9.91 -7.53
N ASN A 182 -11.20 10.22 -8.26
CA ASN A 182 -11.37 9.83 -9.67
C ASN A 182 -11.12 8.34 -9.91
N GLY A 183 -11.61 7.47 -9.02
CA GLY A 183 -11.43 6.03 -9.13
C GLY A 183 -10.00 5.53 -8.88
N MET A 184 -9.09 6.39 -8.41
CA MET A 184 -7.69 6.05 -8.14
C MET A 184 -7.34 6.25 -6.67
N ILE A 185 -6.60 5.33 -6.10
CA ILE A 185 -6.08 5.43 -4.73
C ILE A 185 -5.05 6.56 -4.68
N THR A 186 -5.29 7.56 -3.83
CA THR A 186 -4.40 8.72 -3.65
C THR A 186 -3.66 8.71 -2.33
N SER A 187 -4.16 7.98 -1.32
CA SER A 187 -3.47 7.80 -0.05
C SER A 187 -3.87 6.47 0.59
N ILE A 188 -2.93 5.89 1.32
CA ILE A 188 -3.12 4.72 2.18
C ILE A 188 -2.68 5.13 3.57
N LYS A 189 -3.52 4.93 4.58
CA LYS A 189 -3.21 5.25 5.97
C LYS A 189 -3.55 4.07 6.87
N VAL A 190 -2.61 3.70 7.73
CA VAL A 190 -2.83 2.74 8.82
C VAL A 190 -2.56 3.45 10.13
N ARG A 191 -3.43 3.30 11.10
CA ARG A 191 -3.29 3.95 12.40
C ARG A 191 -3.85 3.07 13.53
N ALA A 192 -3.20 3.10 14.69
CA ALA A 192 -3.80 2.64 15.93
C ALA A 192 -4.91 3.59 16.36
N SER A 193 -6.02 3.03 16.86
CA SER A 193 -7.02 3.79 17.60
C SER A 193 -6.43 4.23 18.95
N GLU A 194 -6.69 5.47 19.33
CA GLU A 194 -6.33 6.02 20.64
C GLU A 194 -7.34 5.57 21.67
#